data_17f63e8d6e558117bca26ce39a7e7f0f
#
_entry.id   17f63e8d6e558117bca26ce39a7e7f0f
#
_cell.length_a   1.000
_cell.length_b   1.000
_cell.length_c   1.000
_cell.angle_alpha   90.00
_cell.angle_beta   90.00
_cell.angle_gamma   90.00
#
_symmetry.space_group_name_H-M   'P 1'
#
loop_
_entity.id
_entity.type
_entity.pdbx_description
1 polymer ?
#
loop_
_entity_poly.entity_id
_entity_poly.type
_entity_poly.pdbx_seq_one_letter_code
_entity_poly.pdbx_strand_id
1 'polypeptide(L)'
;VHLWSFADLNERERLRKALAQDEGWTKEYIPKIRPMLLAQENKILYAVDGIPLTPPIGNRHVYELRTYRTHVGKVPEWVGHFKAALPVREKYSKIVGMWTTDVAQLNKIVHLWAYSDLTHRAEVRAKTVQDPEWQAFLKMGYPLLAEMHSTILAPAETSPLR
;
A
#
# COMPACT_ATOMS: atom_id res chain seq x y z
N VAL A 1 -6.35 9.04 0.09
CA VAL A 1 -6.12 7.70 0.69
C VAL A 1 -5.66 7.88 2.12
N HIS A 2 -6.29 7.14 3.06
CA HIS A 2 -5.85 7.09 4.46
C HIS A 2 -5.44 5.66 4.77
N LEU A 3 -4.24 5.49 5.35
CA LEU A 3 -3.78 4.21 5.89
C LEU A 3 -3.76 4.32 7.41
N TRP A 4 -4.44 3.41 8.08
CA TRP A 4 -4.49 3.30 9.54
C TRP A 4 -3.98 1.93 9.93
N SER A 5 -3.11 1.86 10.94
CA SER A 5 -2.63 0.61 11.49
C SER A 5 -3.24 0.35 12.86
N PHE A 6 -3.56 -0.91 13.12
CA PHE A 6 -4.07 -1.41 14.38
C PHE A 6 -3.36 -2.72 14.68
N ALA A 7 -3.21 -3.07 15.95
CA ALA A 7 -2.65 -4.35 16.33
C ALA A 7 -3.55 -5.51 15.89
N ASP A 8 -4.87 -5.31 16.01
CA ASP A 8 -5.89 -6.26 15.58
C ASP A 8 -7.25 -5.59 15.33
N LEU A 9 -8.24 -6.36 14.94
CA LEU A 9 -9.61 -5.86 14.69
C LEU A 9 -10.33 -5.41 15.96
N ASN A 10 -10.00 -5.98 17.14
CA ASN A 10 -10.59 -5.57 18.41
C ASN A 10 -10.08 -4.19 18.83
N GLU A 11 -8.78 -3.94 18.66
CA GLU A 11 -8.21 -2.60 18.87
C GLU A 11 -8.87 -1.58 17.93
N ARG A 12 -8.98 -1.92 16.64
CA ARG A 12 -9.67 -1.06 15.68
C ARG A 12 -11.09 -0.73 16.13
N GLU A 13 -11.85 -1.72 16.56
CA GLU A 13 -13.23 -1.51 17.03
C GLU A 13 -13.28 -0.62 18.28
N ARG A 14 -12.42 -0.90 19.26
CA ARG A 14 -12.30 -0.10 20.49
C ARG A 14 -11.99 1.36 20.21
N LEU A 15 -10.98 1.63 19.34
CA LEU A 15 -10.58 2.98 18.98
C LEU A 15 -11.67 3.71 18.19
N ARG A 16 -12.37 3.03 17.29
CA ARG A 16 -13.48 3.63 16.56
C ARG A 16 -14.68 3.95 17.46
N LYS A 17 -14.98 3.11 18.43
CA LYS A 17 -16.00 3.40 19.45
C LYS A 17 -15.61 4.62 20.30
N ALA A 18 -14.37 4.70 20.73
CA ALA A 18 -13.85 5.88 21.45
C ALA A 18 -13.94 7.15 20.62
N LEU A 19 -13.51 7.09 19.35
CA LEU A 19 -13.59 8.24 18.43
C LEU A 19 -15.04 8.70 18.20
N ALA A 20 -16.01 7.79 18.17
CA ALA A 20 -17.42 8.12 18.04
C ALA A 20 -18.02 8.83 19.28
N GLN A 21 -17.32 8.82 20.41
CA GLN A 21 -17.68 9.55 21.62
C GLN A 21 -16.89 10.86 21.79
N ASP A 22 -15.88 11.08 20.96
CA ASP A 22 -15.07 12.31 21.00
C ASP A 22 -15.86 13.49 20.45
N GLU A 23 -15.95 14.57 21.25
CA GLU A 23 -16.72 15.76 20.89
C GLU A 23 -16.10 16.55 19.73
N GLY A 24 -14.78 16.66 19.69
CA GLY A 24 -14.08 17.30 18.58
C GLY A 24 -14.34 16.56 17.26
N TRP A 25 -14.31 15.23 17.30
CA TRP A 25 -14.64 14.41 16.14
C TRP A 25 -16.09 14.59 15.70
N THR A 26 -17.05 14.43 16.62
CA THR A 26 -18.49 14.37 16.29
C THR A 26 -19.12 15.72 16.03
N LYS A 27 -18.70 16.76 16.78
CA LYS A 27 -19.31 18.10 16.71
C LYS A 27 -18.53 19.09 15.83
N GLU A 28 -17.20 18.91 15.70
CA GLU A 28 -16.39 19.87 14.95
C GLU A 28 -15.89 19.32 13.62
N TYR A 29 -15.35 18.10 13.57
CA TYR A 29 -14.75 17.53 12.36
C TYR A 29 -15.79 16.95 11.39
N ILE A 30 -16.63 16.02 11.85
CA ILE A 30 -17.59 15.31 11.00
C ILE A 30 -18.57 16.24 10.30
N PRO A 31 -19.16 17.28 10.94
CA PRO A 31 -20.07 18.20 10.25
C PRO A 31 -19.42 18.94 9.09
N LYS A 32 -18.11 19.23 9.18
CA LYS A 32 -17.37 19.92 8.12
C LYS A 32 -17.02 19.01 6.96
N ILE A 33 -16.68 17.73 7.23
CA ILE A 33 -16.19 16.80 6.21
C ILE A 33 -17.31 16.05 5.50
N ARG A 34 -18.37 15.68 6.23
CA ARG A 34 -19.48 14.87 5.66
C ARG A 34 -20.11 15.46 4.40
N PRO A 35 -20.37 16.77 4.29
CA PRO A 35 -20.91 17.36 3.08
C PRO A 35 -19.99 17.29 1.85
N MET A 36 -18.68 17.06 2.06
CA MET A 36 -17.68 16.98 1.00
C MET A 36 -17.49 15.54 0.49
N LEU A 37 -18.05 14.54 1.18
CA LEU A 37 -17.88 13.14 0.83
C LEU A 37 -18.95 12.69 -0.18
N LEU A 38 -18.50 12.30 -1.36
CA LEU A 38 -19.36 11.70 -2.38
C LEU A 38 -19.40 10.17 -2.27
N ALA A 39 -18.28 9.56 -1.91
CA ALA A 39 -18.15 8.12 -1.72
C ALA A 39 -17.05 7.80 -0.71
N GLN A 40 -17.17 6.68 -0.05
CA GLN A 40 -16.17 6.17 0.87
C GLN A 40 -16.08 4.65 0.75
N GLU A 41 -14.86 4.16 0.59
CA GLU A 41 -14.55 2.73 0.60
C GLU A 41 -13.55 2.42 1.73
N ASN A 42 -13.73 1.27 2.37
CA ASN A 42 -12.78 0.74 3.33
C ASN A 42 -12.30 -0.64 2.89
N LYS A 43 -11.03 -0.93 3.17
CA LYS A 43 -10.42 -2.24 2.95
C LYS A 43 -9.72 -2.65 4.23
N ILE A 44 -9.87 -3.90 4.62
CA ILE A 44 -9.08 -4.51 5.68
C ILE A 44 -7.92 -5.24 5.02
N LEU A 45 -6.73 -4.90 5.46
CA LEU A 45 -5.48 -5.40 4.91
C LEU A 45 -4.68 -6.07 6.02
N TYR A 46 -4.08 -7.23 5.74
CA TYR A 46 -3.09 -7.86 6.59
C TYR A 46 -1.69 -7.64 6.01
N ALA A 47 -0.77 -7.24 6.88
CA ALA A 47 0.63 -7.11 6.51
C ALA A 47 1.19 -8.46 6.06
N VAL A 48 2.03 -8.43 5.03
CA VAL A 48 2.74 -9.62 4.57
C VAL A 48 3.94 -9.88 5.49
N ASP A 49 3.99 -11.06 6.06
CA ASP A 49 5.09 -11.48 6.93
C ASP A 49 6.45 -11.29 6.26
N GLY A 50 7.40 -10.73 7.00
CA GLY A 50 8.75 -10.44 6.53
C GLY A 50 8.88 -9.18 5.66
N ILE A 51 7.80 -8.42 5.47
CA ILE A 51 7.82 -7.10 4.81
C ILE A 51 7.17 -6.08 5.75
N PRO A 52 7.88 -5.62 6.79
CA PRO A 52 7.35 -4.67 7.75
C PRO A 52 7.11 -3.31 7.10
N LEU A 53 6.20 -2.53 7.67
CA LEU A 53 6.05 -1.13 7.31
C LEU A 53 7.33 -0.37 7.67
N THR A 54 8.04 0.09 6.66
CA THR A 54 9.32 0.80 6.81
C THR A 54 9.23 2.16 6.12
N PRO A 55 8.93 3.23 6.87
CA PRO A 55 8.92 4.58 6.31
C PRO A 55 10.29 4.94 5.72
N PRO A 56 10.33 5.69 4.62
CA PRO A 56 11.60 6.17 4.06
C PRO A 56 12.27 7.19 5.00
N ILE A 57 13.59 7.28 4.90
CA ILE A 57 14.35 8.32 5.62
C ILE A 57 14.26 9.62 4.84
N GLY A 58 14.04 10.74 5.54
CA GLY A 58 13.91 12.07 4.95
C GLY A 58 12.45 12.50 4.77
N ASN A 59 12.25 13.58 4.01
CA ASN A 59 10.95 14.18 3.75
C ASN A 59 10.76 14.46 2.25
N ARG A 60 9.55 14.88 1.87
CA ARG A 60 9.18 15.24 0.50
C ARG A 60 9.23 14.07 -0.49
N HIS A 61 8.84 12.88 -0.05
CA HIS A 61 8.68 11.75 -0.95
C HIS A 61 7.35 11.83 -1.71
N VAL A 62 7.34 11.25 -2.92
CA VAL A 62 6.12 10.84 -3.59
C VAL A 62 5.96 9.34 -3.44
N TYR A 63 4.74 8.89 -3.31
CA TYR A 63 4.44 7.48 -3.08
C TYR A 63 3.70 6.88 -4.26
N GLU A 64 3.98 5.62 -4.56
CA GLU A 64 3.21 4.83 -5.51
C GLU A 64 2.53 3.68 -4.76
N LEU A 65 1.21 3.79 -4.62
CA LEU A 65 0.37 2.72 -4.12
C LEU A 65 -0.03 1.82 -5.30
N ARG A 66 0.42 0.59 -5.27
CA ARG A 66 0.10 -0.40 -6.30
C ARG A 66 -0.88 -1.41 -5.72
N THR A 67 -1.96 -1.64 -6.44
CA THR A 67 -2.98 -2.62 -6.08
C THR A 67 -3.12 -3.60 -7.23
N TYR A 68 -2.81 -4.85 -6.98
CA TYR A 68 -2.93 -5.92 -7.95
C TYR A 68 -4.04 -6.87 -7.53
N ARG A 69 -4.78 -7.39 -8.49
CA ARG A 69 -5.70 -8.49 -8.29
C ARG A 69 -5.12 -9.72 -8.97
N THR A 70 -4.94 -10.80 -8.22
CA THR A 70 -4.55 -12.09 -8.76
C THR A 70 -5.78 -12.88 -9.23
N HIS A 71 -5.55 -13.94 -10.00
CA HIS A 71 -6.53 -15.00 -10.15
C HIS A 71 -6.85 -15.63 -8.79
N VAL A 72 -8.02 -16.21 -8.65
CA VAL A 72 -8.50 -16.80 -7.39
C VAL A 72 -7.49 -17.81 -6.84
N GLY A 73 -7.13 -17.67 -5.56
CA GLY A 73 -6.19 -18.53 -4.85
C GLY A 73 -4.71 -18.29 -5.18
N LYS A 74 -4.36 -17.32 -6.05
CA LYS A 74 -2.98 -17.09 -6.49
C LYS A 74 -2.19 -16.06 -5.66
N VAL A 75 -2.82 -15.47 -4.63
CA VAL A 75 -2.12 -14.51 -3.74
C VAL A 75 -0.89 -15.13 -3.07
N PRO A 76 -0.95 -16.31 -2.43
CA PRO A 76 0.22 -16.87 -1.75
C PRO A 76 1.37 -17.18 -2.72
N GLU A 77 1.06 -17.70 -3.90
CA GLU A 77 2.06 -18.02 -4.92
C GLU A 77 2.77 -16.75 -5.42
N TRP A 78 2.00 -15.72 -5.76
CA TRP A 78 2.55 -14.44 -6.20
C TRP A 78 3.41 -13.78 -5.10
N VAL A 79 2.92 -13.76 -3.86
CA VAL A 79 3.65 -13.22 -2.70
C VAL A 79 4.97 -13.98 -2.49
N GLY A 80 4.97 -15.30 -2.63
CA GLY A 80 6.19 -16.10 -2.54
C GLY A 80 7.23 -15.71 -3.60
N HIS A 81 6.83 -15.61 -4.86
CA HIS A 81 7.71 -15.15 -5.95
C HIS A 81 8.21 -13.72 -5.72
N PHE A 82 7.33 -12.83 -5.28
CA PHE A 82 7.70 -11.45 -5.02
C PHE A 82 8.70 -11.33 -3.87
N LYS A 83 8.50 -12.05 -2.76
CA LYS A 83 9.44 -12.05 -1.62
C LYS A 83 10.83 -12.54 -2.04
N ALA A 84 10.91 -13.57 -2.87
CA ALA A 84 12.18 -14.06 -3.40
C ALA A 84 12.89 -13.01 -4.28
N ALA A 85 12.14 -12.22 -5.05
CA ALA A 85 12.66 -11.18 -5.93
C ALA A 85 12.85 -9.81 -5.24
N LEU A 86 12.31 -9.62 -4.03
CA LEU A 86 12.34 -8.33 -3.34
C LEU A 86 13.78 -7.80 -3.13
N PRO A 87 14.79 -8.59 -2.75
CA PRO A 87 16.16 -8.10 -2.62
C PRO A 87 16.71 -7.50 -3.93
N VAL A 88 16.34 -8.06 -5.07
CA VAL A 88 16.71 -7.52 -6.39
C VAL A 88 16.04 -6.16 -6.61
N ARG A 89 14.73 -6.09 -6.35
CA ARG A 89 13.96 -4.86 -6.51
C ARG A 89 14.46 -3.73 -5.60
N GLU A 90 14.88 -4.07 -4.40
CA GLU A 90 15.37 -3.13 -3.39
C GLU A 90 16.78 -2.57 -3.66
N LYS A 91 17.51 -3.10 -4.63
CA LYS A 91 18.71 -2.45 -5.18
C LYS A 91 18.38 -1.08 -5.80
N TYR A 92 17.16 -0.89 -6.26
CA TYR A 92 16.68 0.29 -7.00
C TYR A 92 15.80 1.23 -6.20
N SER A 93 14.89 0.70 -5.39
CA SER A 93 14.09 1.48 -4.43
C SER A 93 13.53 0.57 -3.35
N LYS A 94 13.45 1.11 -2.13
CA LYS A 94 12.93 0.35 -0.98
C LYS A 94 11.40 0.29 -1.00
N ILE A 95 10.87 -0.87 -0.59
CA ILE A 95 9.45 -1.00 -0.32
C ILE A 95 9.10 -0.34 1.02
N VAL A 96 7.98 0.37 1.07
CA VAL A 96 7.47 0.96 2.32
C VAL A 96 6.62 -0.04 3.09
N GLY A 97 5.88 -0.88 2.39
CA GLY A 97 5.07 -1.93 2.99
C GLY A 97 4.29 -2.73 1.96
N MET A 98 3.81 -3.90 2.39
CA MET A 98 3.02 -4.79 1.56
C MET A 98 1.95 -5.50 2.37
N TRP A 99 0.77 -5.62 1.78
CA TRP A 99 -0.42 -6.18 2.41
C TRP A 99 -1.21 -7.04 1.44
N THR A 100 -2.01 -7.94 1.98
CA THR A 100 -3.05 -8.67 1.27
C THR A 100 -4.43 -8.28 1.79
N THR A 101 -5.45 -8.35 0.96
CA THR A 101 -6.82 -8.03 1.37
C THR A 101 -7.47 -9.21 2.06
N ASP A 102 -8.16 -8.94 3.17
CA ASP A 102 -9.04 -9.88 3.84
C ASP A 102 -10.52 -9.52 3.57
N VAL A 103 -10.85 -8.23 3.70
CA VAL A 103 -12.22 -7.74 3.52
C VAL A 103 -12.25 -6.68 2.42
N ALA A 104 -13.29 -6.65 1.63
CA ALA A 104 -13.63 -5.93 0.43
C ALA A 104 -13.32 -6.74 -0.83
N GLN A 105 -12.58 -6.22 -1.80
CA GLN A 105 -12.23 -6.99 -3.01
C GLN A 105 -11.14 -8.02 -2.70
N LEU A 106 -11.49 -9.29 -2.72
CA LEU A 106 -10.58 -10.40 -2.42
C LEU A 106 -9.51 -10.60 -3.51
N ASN A 107 -8.51 -11.43 -3.19
CA ASN A 107 -7.38 -11.76 -4.06
C ASN A 107 -6.54 -10.55 -4.47
N LYS A 108 -6.50 -9.51 -3.62
CA LYS A 108 -5.67 -8.33 -3.88
C LYS A 108 -4.42 -8.30 -3.03
N ILE A 109 -3.40 -7.73 -3.65
CA ILE A 109 -2.11 -7.41 -3.07
C ILE A 109 -1.95 -5.91 -3.18
N VAL A 110 -1.58 -5.27 -2.08
CA VAL A 110 -1.34 -3.83 -1.99
C VAL A 110 0.08 -3.64 -1.56
N HIS A 111 0.85 -2.82 -2.28
CA HIS A 111 2.20 -2.48 -1.87
C HIS A 111 2.51 -1.01 -2.14
N LEU A 112 3.27 -0.42 -1.24
CA LEU A 112 3.61 0.99 -1.23
C LEU A 112 5.10 1.18 -1.46
N TRP A 113 5.44 2.08 -2.37
CA TRP A 113 6.81 2.47 -2.72
C TRP A 113 7.00 3.96 -2.50
N ALA A 114 8.20 4.37 -2.12
CA ALA A 114 8.58 5.77 -1.99
C ALA A 114 9.67 6.13 -3.00
N TYR A 115 9.58 7.34 -3.53
CA TYR A 115 10.56 7.94 -4.43
C TYR A 115 10.78 9.39 -4.04
N SER A 116 11.96 9.95 -4.32
CA SER A 116 12.21 11.37 -4.07
C SER A 116 11.28 12.27 -4.90
N ASP A 117 11.00 11.85 -6.14
CA ASP A 117 10.12 12.55 -7.08
C ASP A 117 9.69 11.61 -8.22
N LEU A 118 8.92 12.12 -9.17
CA LEU A 118 8.43 11.35 -10.31
C LEU A 118 9.53 11.01 -11.33
N THR A 119 10.57 11.84 -11.45
CA THR A 119 11.72 11.58 -12.33
C THR A 119 12.51 10.39 -11.80
N HIS A 120 12.86 10.41 -10.51
CA HIS A 120 13.50 9.28 -9.82
C HIS A 120 12.68 7.99 -9.97
N ARG A 121 11.34 8.07 -9.79
CA ARG A 121 10.46 6.92 -10.03
C ARG A 121 10.61 6.36 -11.45
N ALA A 122 10.62 7.23 -12.48
CA ALA A 122 10.75 6.81 -13.87
C ALA A 122 12.09 6.12 -14.14
N GLU A 123 13.19 6.69 -13.64
CA GLU A 123 14.53 6.11 -13.75
C GLU A 123 14.65 4.75 -13.06
N VAL A 124 14.17 4.66 -11.82
CA VAL A 124 14.16 3.41 -11.05
C VAL A 124 13.40 2.31 -11.81
N ARG A 125 12.24 2.63 -12.35
CA ARG A 125 11.43 1.67 -13.12
C ARG A 125 12.11 1.23 -14.40
N ALA A 126 12.73 2.17 -15.14
CA ALA A 126 13.49 1.86 -16.34
C ALA A 126 14.69 0.94 -16.06
N LYS A 127 15.43 1.19 -14.98
CA LYS A 127 16.56 0.34 -14.56
C LYS A 127 16.09 -1.03 -14.10
N THR A 128 15.03 -1.10 -13.28
CA THR A 128 14.51 -2.36 -12.74
C THR A 128 14.04 -3.31 -13.84
N VAL A 129 13.39 -2.77 -14.88
CA VAL A 129 12.87 -3.61 -15.97
C VAL A 129 13.99 -4.21 -16.84
N GLN A 130 15.20 -3.66 -16.78
CA GLN A 130 16.38 -4.19 -17.47
C GLN A 130 17.12 -5.28 -16.67
N ASP A 131 16.83 -5.43 -15.37
CA ASP A 131 17.47 -6.42 -14.51
C ASP A 131 16.98 -7.84 -14.85
N PRO A 132 17.89 -8.78 -15.24
CA PRO A 132 17.50 -10.13 -15.64
C PRO A 132 16.80 -10.93 -14.54
N GLU A 133 17.22 -10.74 -13.27
CA GLU A 133 16.59 -11.43 -12.13
C GLU A 133 15.16 -10.90 -11.90
N TRP A 134 14.96 -9.58 -12.07
CA TRP A 134 13.62 -9.01 -12.02
C TRP A 134 12.76 -9.47 -13.19
N GLN A 135 13.31 -9.56 -14.40
CA GLN A 135 12.60 -10.12 -15.56
C GLN A 135 12.17 -11.58 -15.34
N ALA A 136 13.02 -12.38 -14.69
CA ALA A 136 12.67 -13.76 -14.32
C ALA A 136 11.45 -13.79 -13.38
N PHE A 137 11.42 -12.90 -12.37
CA PHE A 137 10.23 -12.74 -11.52
C PHE A 137 9.00 -12.33 -12.33
N LEU A 138 9.11 -11.36 -13.24
CA LEU A 138 7.97 -10.89 -14.03
C LEU A 138 7.35 -12.01 -14.87
N LYS A 139 8.18 -12.92 -15.43
CA LYS A 139 7.70 -14.09 -16.20
C LYS A 139 6.85 -15.03 -15.33
N MET A 140 7.18 -15.18 -14.06
CA MET A 140 6.40 -16.01 -13.13
C MET A 140 5.20 -15.27 -12.56
N GLY A 141 5.37 -14.00 -12.22
CA GLY A 141 4.37 -13.21 -11.51
C GLY A 141 3.22 -12.68 -12.38
N TYR A 142 3.52 -12.24 -13.61
CA TYR A 142 2.46 -11.67 -14.48
C TYR A 142 1.33 -12.65 -14.81
N PRO A 143 1.58 -13.93 -15.12
CA PRO A 143 0.49 -14.87 -15.40
C PRO A 143 -0.48 -15.09 -14.23
N LEU A 144 -0.06 -14.75 -13.01
CA LEU A 144 -0.90 -14.89 -11.82
C LEU A 144 -1.83 -13.68 -11.61
N LEU A 145 -1.63 -12.58 -12.35
CA LEU A 145 -2.34 -11.32 -12.20
C LEU A 145 -3.51 -11.20 -13.19
N ALA A 146 -4.64 -10.76 -12.69
CA ALA A 146 -5.82 -10.39 -13.48
C ALA A 146 -5.92 -8.88 -13.72
N GLU A 147 -5.47 -8.06 -12.75
CA GLU A 147 -5.52 -6.60 -12.85
C GLU A 147 -4.35 -5.95 -12.10
N MET A 148 -3.93 -4.79 -12.58
CA MET A 148 -2.93 -3.95 -11.91
C MET A 148 -3.37 -2.50 -11.94
N HIS A 149 -3.37 -1.86 -10.76
CA HIS A 149 -3.60 -0.43 -10.61
C HIS A 149 -2.41 0.23 -9.93
N SER A 150 -2.15 1.46 -10.29
CA SER A 150 -1.10 2.29 -9.69
C SER A 150 -1.67 3.68 -9.45
N THR A 151 -1.49 4.18 -8.23
CA THR A 151 -1.93 5.52 -7.82
C THR A 151 -0.74 6.27 -7.23
N ILE A 152 -0.47 7.45 -7.73
CA ILE A 152 0.53 8.34 -7.15
C ILE A 152 -0.11 9.13 -6.01
N LEU A 153 0.58 9.16 -4.88
CA LEU A 153 0.15 9.86 -3.69
C LEU A 153 1.20 10.91 -3.30
N ALA A 154 0.72 12.11 -2.99
CA ALA A 154 1.48 13.12 -2.27
C ALA A 154 1.04 13.08 -0.80
N PRO A 155 1.97 13.05 0.16
CA PRO A 155 1.60 13.03 1.57
C PRO A 155 0.97 14.38 1.96
N ALA A 156 -0.09 14.33 2.77
CA ALA A 156 -0.65 15.51 3.40
C ALA A 156 0.32 16.02 4.49
N GLU A 157 0.19 17.30 4.88
CA GLU A 157 1.04 17.90 5.91
C GLU A 157 0.97 17.17 7.26
N THR A 158 -0.16 16.55 7.55
CA THR A 158 -0.40 15.73 8.74
C THR A 158 0.09 14.28 8.63
N SER A 159 0.59 13.88 7.45
CA SER A 159 1.04 12.51 7.24
C SER A 159 2.36 12.23 7.97
N PRO A 160 2.50 11.13 8.71
CA PRO A 160 3.79 10.70 9.26
C PRO A 160 4.77 10.21 8.17
N LEU A 161 4.29 10.02 6.93
CA LEU A 161 5.08 9.58 5.78
C LEU A 161 5.52 10.75 4.86
N ARG A 162 5.51 11.98 5.37
CA ARG A 162 5.94 13.17 4.59
C ARG A 162 7.46 13.33 4.57
#